data_b4d62ae31f8c2bbf2d166355c1599114
#
_entry.id   b4d62ae31f8c2bbf2d166355c1599114
#
_cell.length_a   1.000
_cell.length_b   1.000
_cell.length_c   1.000
_cell.angle_alpha   90.00
_cell.angle_beta   90.00
_cell.angle_gamma   90.00
#
_symmetry.space_group_name_H-M   'P 1'
#
loop_
_entity.id
_entity.type
_entity.pdbx_description
1 polymer ?
#
loop_
_entity_poly.entity_id
_entity_poly.type
_entity_poly.pdbx_seq_one_letter_code
_entity_poly.pdbx_strand_id
1 'polypeptide(L)'
;MFKKRLPTKRVVIAGCRNYNNYEYAKIYIDLCLSNIRKENNIVVVSGCASGADAIGERYAKENGFKVEKYPADWNVYGKSAGPIRNKQMAEICDYVICFWDGKSKGTKSMIYYAKEYNKTIKIKMI
;
A
#
# COMPACT_ATOMS: atom_id res chain seq x y z
N MET A 1 -8.05 6.32 -34.13
CA MET A 1 -7.23 6.97 -33.08
C MET A 1 -6.75 5.91 -32.09
N PHE A 2 -5.46 5.86 -31.85
CA PHE A 2 -4.87 4.87 -30.96
C PHE A 2 -4.79 5.43 -29.54
N LYS A 3 -5.39 4.72 -28.58
CA LYS A 3 -5.18 5.01 -27.18
C LYS A 3 -3.78 4.52 -26.78
N LYS A 4 -2.94 5.42 -26.31
CA LYS A 4 -1.66 5.04 -25.75
C LYS A 4 -1.86 4.24 -24.48
N ARG A 5 -1.30 3.03 -24.42
CA ARG A 5 -1.32 2.21 -23.22
C ARG A 5 -0.34 2.78 -22.21
N LEU A 6 -0.83 3.17 -21.04
CA LEU A 6 0.02 3.65 -19.98
C LEU A 6 0.65 2.47 -19.22
N PRO A 7 1.89 2.62 -18.74
CA PRO A 7 2.47 1.61 -17.84
C PRO A 7 1.69 1.54 -16.54
N THR A 8 1.79 0.41 -15.87
CA THR A 8 1.13 0.18 -14.59
C THR A 8 2.12 0.37 -13.46
N LYS A 9 1.70 1.11 -12.42
CA LYS A 9 2.47 1.26 -11.17
C LYS A 9 1.67 0.67 -10.02
N ARG A 10 2.29 -0.23 -9.29
CA ARG A 10 1.70 -0.86 -8.11
C ARG A 10 2.11 -0.12 -6.86
N VAL A 11 1.12 0.31 -6.09
CA VAL A 11 1.31 1.13 -4.89
C VAL A 11 0.74 0.38 -3.70
N VAL A 12 1.60 0.01 -2.75
CA VAL A 12 1.16 -0.53 -1.47
C VAL A 12 0.68 0.62 -0.59
N ILE A 13 -0.53 0.52 -0.07
CA ILE A 13 -1.03 1.43 0.96
C ILE A 13 -1.22 0.60 2.21
N ALA A 14 -0.43 0.87 3.24
CA ALA A 14 -0.35 0.07 4.44
C ALA A 14 -0.18 0.95 5.68
N GLY A 15 -0.27 0.35 6.86
CA GLY A 15 -0.05 1.07 8.11
C GLY A 15 -0.79 0.45 9.29
N CYS A 16 -1.01 1.26 10.30
CA CYS A 16 -1.61 0.83 11.55
C CYS A 16 -3.05 0.34 11.37
N ARG A 17 -3.37 -0.79 12.02
CA ARG A 17 -4.69 -1.44 11.90
C ARG A 17 -5.83 -0.65 12.54
N ASN A 18 -5.51 0.27 13.43
CA ASN A 18 -6.49 1.13 14.09
C ASN A 18 -6.59 2.53 13.49
N TYR A 19 -5.87 2.79 12.40
CA TYR A 19 -5.93 4.09 11.73
C TYR A 19 -7.17 4.17 10.84
N ASN A 20 -8.04 5.14 11.10
CA ASN A 20 -9.33 5.26 10.42
C ASN A 20 -9.66 6.67 9.90
N ASN A 21 -8.70 7.58 9.92
CA ASN A 21 -8.93 8.95 9.44
C ASN A 21 -8.82 9.01 7.91
N TYR A 22 -9.87 8.59 7.22
CA TYR A 22 -9.89 8.49 5.77
C TYR A 22 -9.70 9.86 5.09
N GLU A 23 -10.37 10.90 5.57
CA GLU A 23 -10.29 12.22 4.94
C GLU A 23 -8.85 12.76 4.93
N TYR A 24 -8.14 12.61 6.04
CA TYR A 24 -6.74 12.99 6.12
C TYR A 24 -5.85 12.10 5.24
N ALA A 25 -6.06 10.79 5.30
CA ALA A 25 -5.30 9.83 4.50
C ALA A 25 -5.47 10.09 3.00
N LYS A 26 -6.69 10.35 2.56
CA LYS A 26 -7.04 10.66 1.17
C LYS A 26 -6.22 11.84 0.65
N ILE A 27 -6.13 12.92 1.41
CA ILE A 27 -5.35 14.10 1.03
C ILE A 27 -3.88 13.73 0.85
N TYR A 28 -3.33 12.97 1.78
CA TYR A 28 -1.93 12.56 1.71
C TYR A 28 -1.66 11.63 0.52
N ILE A 29 -2.53 10.66 0.28
CA ILE A 29 -2.41 9.75 -0.85
C ILE A 29 -2.51 10.53 -2.17
N ASP A 30 -3.44 11.46 -2.29
CA ASP A 30 -3.56 12.32 -3.46
C ASP A 30 -2.25 13.07 -3.74
N LEU A 31 -1.62 13.62 -2.71
CA LEU A 31 -0.34 14.31 -2.86
C LEU A 31 0.76 13.37 -3.35
N CYS A 32 0.83 12.15 -2.79
CA CYS A 32 1.83 11.16 -3.18
C CYS A 32 1.67 10.72 -4.64
N LEU A 33 0.43 10.59 -5.12
CA LEU A 33 0.13 10.02 -6.43
C LEU A 33 -0.13 11.05 -7.52
N SER A 34 -0.17 12.34 -7.20
CA SER A 34 -0.60 13.39 -8.13
C SER A 34 0.15 13.38 -9.47
N ASN A 35 1.46 13.20 -9.46
CA ASN A 35 2.26 13.15 -10.68
C ASN A 35 2.26 11.76 -11.30
N ILE A 36 2.33 10.72 -10.50
CA ILE A 36 2.43 9.33 -10.94
C ILE A 36 1.20 8.93 -11.75
N ARG A 37 0.00 9.31 -11.29
CA ARG A 37 -1.26 8.93 -11.93
C ARG A 37 -1.51 9.61 -13.28
N LYS A 38 -0.79 10.68 -13.59
CA LYS A 38 -0.92 11.37 -14.88
C LYS A 38 -0.42 10.53 -16.04
N GLU A 39 0.61 9.72 -15.80
CA GLU A 39 1.31 8.97 -16.84
C GLU A 39 1.29 7.45 -16.61
N ASN A 40 0.57 6.99 -15.60
CA ASN A 40 0.53 5.58 -15.24
C ASN A 40 -0.86 5.15 -14.83
N ASN A 41 -1.19 3.89 -15.11
CA ASN A 41 -2.32 3.22 -14.47
C ASN A 41 -1.88 2.84 -13.05
N ILE A 42 -2.73 3.12 -12.08
CA ILE A 42 -2.43 2.80 -10.68
C ILE A 42 -3.16 1.53 -10.28
N VAL A 43 -2.44 0.62 -9.63
CA VAL A 43 -3.00 -0.54 -8.94
C VAL A 43 -2.64 -0.40 -7.47
N VAL A 44 -3.64 -0.44 -6.60
CA VAL A 44 -3.41 -0.43 -5.15
C VAL A 44 -3.21 -1.86 -4.68
N VAL A 45 -2.12 -2.08 -3.96
CA VAL A 45 -1.78 -3.38 -3.39
C VAL A 45 -2.15 -3.36 -1.91
N SER A 46 -3.02 -4.29 -1.49
CA SER A 46 -3.57 -4.33 -0.13
C SER A 46 -3.20 -5.63 0.59
N GLY A 47 -2.79 -5.50 1.84
CA GLY A 47 -2.58 -6.63 2.72
C GLY A 47 -3.84 -7.15 3.40
N CYS A 48 -4.99 -6.55 3.12
CA CYS A 48 -6.31 -6.99 3.59
C CYS A 48 -6.52 -6.90 5.11
N ALA A 49 -5.70 -6.14 5.81
CA ALA A 49 -5.92 -5.87 7.23
C ALA A 49 -6.92 -4.74 7.42
N SER A 50 -7.33 -4.50 8.68
CA SER A 50 -8.12 -3.33 9.03
C SER A 50 -7.27 -2.05 8.99
N GLY A 51 -7.90 -0.91 9.15
CA GLY A 51 -7.19 0.37 9.27
C GLY A 51 -6.63 0.86 7.93
N ALA A 52 -5.35 1.13 7.89
CA ALA A 52 -4.70 1.73 6.73
C ALA A 52 -4.88 0.90 5.44
N ASP A 53 -4.84 -0.43 5.53
CA ASP A 53 -5.08 -1.29 4.36
C ASP A 53 -6.50 -1.06 3.81
N ALA A 54 -7.49 -1.02 4.67
CA ALA A 54 -8.88 -0.75 4.27
C ALA A 54 -9.04 0.65 3.67
N ILE A 55 -8.32 1.63 4.18
CA ILE A 55 -8.28 2.99 3.60
C ILE A 55 -7.77 2.93 2.17
N GLY A 56 -6.70 2.20 1.92
CA GLY A 56 -6.16 2.03 0.57
C GLY A 56 -7.15 1.40 -0.39
N GLU A 57 -7.87 0.37 0.05
CA GLU A 57 -8.90 -0.27 -0.77
C GLU A 57 -10.06 0.69 -1.08
N ARG A 58 -10.51 1.46 -0.10
CA ARG A 58 -11.54 2.49 -0.30
C ARG A 58 -11.07 3.56 -1.27
N TYR A 59 -9.84 4.04 -1.11
CA TYR A 59 -9.25 5.03 -2.01
C TYR A 59 -9.22 4.53 -3.46
N ALA A 60 -8.81 3.29 -3.66
CA ALA A 60 -8.77 2.68 -4.99
C ALA A 60 -10.17 2.64 -5.61
N LYS A 61 -11.17 2.22 -4.83
CA LYS A 61 -12.56 2.14 -5.30
C LYS A 61 -13.09 3.50 -5.72
N GLU A 62 -12.84 4.53 -4.92
CA GLU A 62 -13.31 5.90 -5.21
C GLU A 62 -12.61 6.52 -6.42
N ASN A 63 -11.39 6.09 -6.72
CA ASN A 63 -10.62 6.61 -7.85
C ASN A 63 -10.63 5.71 -9.09
N GLY A 64 -11.37 4.61 -9.05
CA GLY A 64 -11.44 3.69 -10.19
C GLY A 64 -10.16 2.88 -10.41
N PHE A 65 -9.32 2.72 -9.38
CA PHE A 65 -8.11 1.92 -9.45
C PHE A 65 -8.41 0.47 -9.12
N LYS A 66 -7.66 -0.45 -9.75
CA LYS A 66 -7.71 -1.86 -9.38
C LYS A 66 -7.06 -2.08 -8.02
N VAL A 67 -7.52 -3.12 -7.32
CA VAL A 67 -6.92 -3.59 -6.07
C VAL A 67 -6.39 -4.99 -6.27
N GLU A 68 -5.13 -5.20 -5.91
CA GLU A 68 -4.53 -6.54 -5.80
C GLU A 68 -4.40 -6.87 -4.32
N LYS A 69 -4.98 -8.00 -3.92
CA LYS A 69 -5.06 -8.40 -2.52
C LYS A 69 -4.05 -9.49 -2.20
N TYR A 70 -3.34 -9.28 -1.11
CA TYR A 70 -2.33 -10.21 -0.57
C TYR A 70 -2.68 -10.54 0.88
N PRO A 71 -3.71 -11.36 1.13
CA PRO A 71 -4.07 -11.72 2.50
C PRO A 71 -2.99 -12.58 3.13
N ALA A 72 -2.70 -12.31 4.41
CA ALA A 72 -1.77 -13.14 5.15
C ALA A 72 -2.40 -14.50 5.46
N ASP A 73 -1.65 -15.58 5.24
CA ASP A 73 -2.13 -16.94 5.50
C ASP A 73 -1.72 -17.39 6.90
N TRP A 74 -2.46 -16.91 7.89
CA TRP A 74 -2.22 -17.23 9.30
C TRP A 74 -2.34 -18.72 9.61
N ASN A 75 -3.17 -19.45 8.85
CA ASN A 75 -3.35 -20.89 9.07
C ASN A 75 -2.10 -21.70 8.68
N VAL A 76 -1.38 -21.25 7.64
CA VAL A 76 -0.18 -21.94 7.16
C VAL A 76 1.06 -21.46 7.90
N TYR A 77 1.23 -20.14 8.08
CA TYR A 77 2.48 -19.56 8.55
C TYR A 77 2.44 -19.04 9.98
N GLY A 78 1.28 -19.07 10.64
CA GLY A 78 1.16 -18.54 11.99
C GLY A 78 1.61 -17.10 12.09
N LYS A 79 2.41 -16.78 13.11
CA LYS A 79 2.90 -15.41 13.35
C LYS A 79 3.76 -14.85 12.23
N SER A 80 4.33 -15.71 11.39
CA SER A 80 5.17 -15.29 10.26
C SER A 80 4.36 -14.86 9.04
N ALA A 81 3.05 -15.08 9.03
CA ALA A 81 2.20 -14.80 7.86
C ALA A 81 2.22 -13.33 7.45
N GLY A 82 2.17 -12.41 8.41
CA GLY A 82 2.24 -10.98 8.13
C GLY A 82 3.55 -10.56 7.45
N PRO A 83 4.71 -10.85 8.04
CA PRO A 83 6.01 -10.58 7.41
C PRO A 83 6.18 -11.22 6.04
N ILE A 84 5.76 -12.48 5.86
CA ILE A 84 5.82 -13.18 4.57
C ILE A 84 5.00 -12.42 3.52
N ARG A 85 3.76 -12.04 3.85
CA ARG A 85 2.89 -11.27 2.96
C ARG A 85 3.50 -9.90 2.64
N ASN A 86 4.07 -9.22 3.63
CA ASN A 86 4.71 -7.91 3.43
C ASN A 86 5.89 -8.01 2.46
N LYS A 87 6.69 -9.06 2.59
CA LYS A 87 7.79 -9.32 1.66
C LYS A 87 7.28 -9.50 0.23
N GLN A 88 6.22 -10.28 0.06
CA GLN A 88 5.60 -10.48 -1.26
C GLN A 88 5.14 -9.16 -1.88
N MET A 89 4.47 -8.32 -1.10
CA MET A 89 4.02 -7.01 -1.58
C MET A 89 5.20 -6.11 -1.95
N ALA A 90 6.26 -6.11 -1.15
CA ALA A 90 7.45 -5.31 -1.41
C ALA A 90 8.14 -5.72 -2.70
N GLU A 91 8.17 -7.01 -3.02
CA GLU A 91 8.80 -7.52 -4.24
C GLU A 91 8.09 -7.02 -5.50
N ILE A 92 6.76 -6.97 -5.49
CA ILE A 92 5.98 -6.73 -6.72
C ILE A 92 5.54 -5.27 -6.89
N CYS A 93 5.69 -4.44 -5.88
CA CYS A 93 5.25 -3.03 -5.96
C CYS A 93 6.32 -2.12 -6.54
N ASP A 94 5.90 -0.90 -6.87
CA ASP A 94 6.77 0.18 -7.28
C ASP A 94 6.93 1.22 -6.17
N TYR A 95 5.85 1.48 -5.42
CA TYR A 95 5.80 2.49 -4.38
C TYR A 95 5.10 1.96 -3.14
N VAL A 96 5.50 2.49 -1.98
CA VAL A 96 4.86 2.16 -0.71
C VAL A 96 4.48 3.46 0.02
N ILE A 97 3.23 3.54 0.44
CA ILE A 97 2.72 4.62 1.28
C ILE A 97 2.31 3.99 2.60
N CYS A 98 2.93 4.42 3.70
CA CYS A 98 2.64 3.90 5.04
C CYS A 98 2.14 4.98 5.98
N PHE A 99 1.09 4.65 6.75
CA PHE A 99 0.62 5.46 7.88
C PHE A 99 1.06 4.79 9.17
N TRP A 100 2.06 5.38 9.83
CA TRP A 100 2.75 4.71 10.93
C TRP A 100 2.78 5.55 12.20
N ASP A 101 2.51 4.91 13.34
CA ASP A 101 2.58 5.53 14.66
C ASP A 101 3.98 5.46 15.31
N GLY A 102 4.94 4.90 14.60
CA GLY A 102 6.29 4.68 15.11
C GLY A 102 6.44 3.44 15.98
N LYS A 103 5.35 2.71 16.24
CA LYS A 103 5.34 1.57 17.18
C LYS A 103 4.89 0.27 16.54
N SER A 104 3.94 0.32 15.59
CA SER A 104 3.38 -0.88 14.95
C SER A 104 4.48 -1.72 14.29
N LYS A 105 4.60 -2.96 14.73
CA LYS A 105 5.60 -3.91 14.21
C LYS A 105 5.29 -4.34 12.79
N GLY A 106 4.02 -4.49 12.45
CA GLY A 106 3.60 -4.86 11.10
C GLY A 106 3.98 -3.81 10.08
N THR A 107 3.75 -2.54 10.41
CA THR A 107 4.14 -1.42 9.53
C THR A 107 5.65 -1.30 9.43
N LYS A 108 6.37 -1.48 10.53
CA LYS A 108 7.83 -1.49 10.54
C LYS A 108 8.38 -2.57 9.61
N SER A 109 7.78 -3.76 9.64
CA SER A 109 8.12 -4.88 8.75
C SER A 109 7.94 -4.49 7.27
N MET A 110 6.82 -3.86 6.93
CA MET A 110 6.57 -3.41 5.55
C MET A 110 7.63 -2.41 5.09
N ILE A 111 7.96 -1.45 5.94
CA ILE A 111 8.99 -0.45 5.65
C ILE A 111 10.34 -1.14 5.45
N TYR A 112 10.68 -2.10 6.29
CA TYR A 112 11.93 -2.86 6.20
C TYR A 112 12.07 -3.54 4.83
N TYR A 113 11.05 -4.30 4.41
CA TYR A 113 11.10 -5.00 3.13
C TYR A 113 11.11 -4.05 1.94
N ALA A 114 10.37 -2.94 2.01
CA ALA A 114 10.40 -1.93 0.96
C ALA A 114 11.80 -1.36 0.78
N LYS A 115 12.53 -1.11 1.88
CA LYS A 115 13.93 -0.67 1.83
C LYS A 115 14.85 -1.74 1.26
N GLU A 116 14.68 -3.00 1.68
CA GLU A 116 15.49 -4.12 1.16
C GLU A 116 15.37 -4.24 -0.37
N TYR A 117 14.20 -4.01 -0.93
CA TYR A 117 13.97 -4.10 -2.37
C TYR A 117 14.13 -2.75 -3.09
N ASN A 118 14.67 -1.74 -2.41
CA ASN A 118 14.94 -0.41 -2.97
C ASN A 118 13.70 0.27 -3.58
N LYS A 119 12.54 0.09 -2.94
CA LYS A 119 11.30 0.73 -3.39
C LYS A 119 11.19 2.15 -2.84
N THR A 120 10.47 3.00 -3.55
CA THR A 120 10.16 4.35 -3.08
C THR A 120 9.14 4.25 -1.94
N ILE A 121 9.45 4.86 -0.80
CA ILE A 121 8.61 4.80 0.40
C ILE A 121 8.24 6.21 0.82
N LYS A 122 6.96 6.41 1.11
CA LYS A 122 6.44 7.61 1.75
C LYS A 122 5.82 7.19 3.08
N ILE A 123 6.32 7.75 4.16
CA ILE A 123 5.84 7.44 5.52
C ILE A 123 5.15 8.69 6.07
N LYS A 124 3.89 8.53 6.43
CA LYS A 124 3.14 9.56 7.15
C LYS A 124 3.02 9.14 8.60
N MET A 125 3.65 9.90 9.48
CA MET A 125 3.54 9.67 10.92
C MET A 125 2.15 10.08 11.40
N ILE A 126 1.55 9.23 12.18
CA ILE A 126 0.20 9.43 12.71
C ILE A 126 0.16 9.35 14.23
#